data_8223d5f769a5799749f020086aef3468
#
_entry.id   8223d5f769a5799749f020086aef3468
#
_cell.length_a   1.000
_cell.length_b   1.000
_cell.length_c   1.000
_cell.angle_alpha   90.00
_cell.angle_beta   90.00
_cell.angle_gamma   90.00
#
_symmetry.space_group_name_H-M   'P 1'
#
loop_
_entity.id
_entity.type
_entity.pdbx_description
1 polymer ?
#
loop_
_entity_poly.entity_id
_entity_poly.type
_entity_poly.pdbx_seq_one_letter_code
_entity_poly.pdbx_strand_id
1 'polypeptide(L)'
;MDNKFLLKSSLLLIMSGTLLTACSDNDDTLGQVLGTLEEEESQFGKANDVFTAAEWYPGGEQGTTTKASYSAVAPCAEQMGLETSFNKGEDFFEHLYTYTDEPRKGLGPAWVRSSCIHCHPSYGHGKRQTEYRANTIGNGYLLVVYHPDEAFTEDGVRYTDFPSNYIAEVTGMPQTKAMEPFKAPIDENQITITWKKVEGSMPSGLPLHFPDGETYELIYPEVNIPVTAFNTNPKPTNYEVRLESTIGIYGTGQLDAISTEDMKAQYAAEANYAQLNPRMWNTTAQDWAEGAYYTLADGTKAIKKFTYAMTRASLQDGAGANAIWNITNVTRSDRRYLYSTTAWAKAMSEDPEVINYIRQNGKDKSSLVHPYYADTDEKIAEKVFTMLDMNTAAKGGDNYTAAFGEAEMSDKDYYDFMVWHRGLAVPAARNLDDTTVQRGKVVFNKIGCASCHRPSWQTKEDNYWVDNSIKAYANANGLDANQILPKFSYQTIWPYTDMVQHRLFMENDIRTGWCRTTPLWGRGLSLRLTGAEDRLHDCRARNEIEAIMWHAYSKQSDAYSSAKKFYELKKEDRDAVVKFLRSI
;
A
#
# COMPACT_ATOMS: atom_id res chain seq x y z
N MET A 1 -7.22 40.02 -17.74
CA MET A 1 -5.76 40.02 -17.82
C MET A 1 -5.30 40.03 -16.35
N ASP A 2 -5.37 38.94 -15.76
CA ASP A 2 -4.48 37.82 -15.47
C ASP A 2 -3.49 38.07 -14.34
N ASN A 3 -3.98 37.76 -13.13
CA ASN A 3 -3.21 37.74 -11.88
C ASN A 3 -3.20 36.32 -11.28
N LYS A 4 -2.94 35.29 -12.08
CA LYS A 4 -2.87 33.88 -11.64
C LYS A 4 -1.48 33.24 -11.74
N PHE A 5 -0.43 34.01 -12.03
CA PHE A 5 0.91 33.45 -12.31
C PHE A 5 1.95 33.73 -11.19
N LEU A 6 1.56 34.34 -10.07
CA LEU A 6 2.52 34.79 -9.04
C LEU A 6 2.45 34.06 -7.70
N LEU A 7 1.67 32.97 -7.58
CA LEU A 7 1.57 32.26 -6.28
C LEU A 7 2.31 30.90 -6.21
N LYS A 8 2.93 30.45 -7.30
CA LYS A 8 3.71 29.17 -7.29
C LYS A 8 5.22 29.34 -7.07
N SER A 9 5.71 30.58 -6.97
CA SER A 9 7.17 30.83 -6.81
C SER A 9 7.60 31.28 -5.41
N SER A 10 6.69 31.40 -4.44
CA SER A 10 7.01 31.98 -3.13
C SER A 10 7.12 30.98 -1.98
N LEU A 11 6.95 29.68 -2.23
CA LEU A 11 7.06 28.64 -1.19
C LEU A 11 8.39 27.87 -1.19
N LEU A 12 9.34 28.25 -2.04
CA LEU A 12 10.64 27.59 -2.15
C LEU A 12 11.80 28.31 -1.46
N LEU A 13 11.55 29.37 -0.69
CA LEU A 13 12.65 30.20 -0.14
C LEU A 13 12.66 30.37 1.38
N ILE A 14 11.95 29.58 2.17
CA ILE A 14 11.99 29.65 3.65
C ILE A 14 12.28 28.28 4.30
N MET A 15 13.20 27.50 3.73
CA MET A 15 13.77 26.31 4.41
C MET A 15 15.28 26.17 4.23
N SER A 16 16.01 27.28 4.11
CA SER A 16 17.48 27.27 4.08
C SER A 16 18.09 27.89 5.32
N GLY A 17 17.79 27.38 6.49
CA GLY A 17 18.43 27.91 7.68
C GLY A 17 18.04 27.20 8.95
N THR A 18 18.46 25.96 9.14
CA THR A 18 18.78 25.29 10.41
C THR A 18 18.76 23.77 10.24
N LEU A 19 19.78 23.22 9.58
CA LEU A 19 20.10 21.79 9.64
C LEU A 19 21.60 21.63 9.35
N LEU A 20 22.43 22.21 10.19
CA LEU A 20 23.84 21.88 10.28
C LEU A 20 24.13 21.53 11.73
N THR A 21 24.01 20.26 12.05
CA THR A 21 24.87 19.51 12.98
C THR A 21 24.21 18.18 13.31
N ALA A 22 24.61 17.16 12.63
CA ALA A 22 24.81 15.79 13.06
C ALA A 22 24.64 14.83 11.87
N CYS A 23 25.72 14.44 11.33
CA CYS A 23 26.06 13.12 10.78
C CYS A 23 27.12 13.29 9.70
N SER A 24 28.32 13.04 10.08
CA SER A 24 29.44 12.78 9.17
C SER A 24 29.15 11.53 8.34
N ASP A 25 29.61 11.53 7.09
CA ASP A 25 29.93 10.42 6.19
C ASP A 25 28.91 9.96 5.13
N ASN A 26 27.84 10.70 4.83
CA ASN A 26 26.97 10.34 3.68
C ASN A 26 26.61 11.53 2.75
N ASP A 27 27.21 12.70 2.92
CA ASP A 27 26.87 13.90 2.13
C ASP A 27 27.31 13.85 0.65
N ASP A 28 28.33 13.04 0.31
CA ASP A 28 28.81 12.94 -1.07
C ASP A 28 27.84 12.23 -2.02
N THR A 29 26.95 11.39 -1.51
CA THR A 29 25.95 10.66 -2.33
C THR A 29 24.77 11.53 -2.76
N LEU A 30 24.35 12.48 -1.92
CA LEU A 30 23.22 13.36 -2.24
C LEU A 30 23.61 14.41 -3.29
N GLY A 31 24.82 14.96 -3.20
CA GLY A 31 25.38 15.90 -4.18
C GLY A 31 25.59 15.26 -5.55
N GLN A 32 26.05 14.00 -5.59
CA GLN A 32 26.21 13.25 -6.83
C GLN A 32 24.89 12.86 -7.47
N VAL A 33 23.86 12.54 -6.70
CA VAL A 33 22.52 12.21 -7.24
C VAL A 33 21.81 13.45 -7.81
N LEU A 34 22.06 14.64 -7.28
CA LEU A 34 21.44 15.89 -7.75
C LEU A 34 22.19 16.56 -8.92
N GLY A 35 23.50 16.24 -9.11
CA GLY A 35 24.33 16.86 -10.13
C GLY A 35 24.26 16.25 -11.53
N THR A 36 23.72 15.05 -11.68
CA THR A 36 23.88 14.23 -12.89
C THR A 36 22.66 14.17 -13.80
N LEU A 37 21.56 14.84 -13.51
CA LEU A 37 20.33 14.74 -14.32
C LEU A 37 20.50 15.27 -15.77
N GLU A 38 21.39 16.22 -16.02
CA GLU A 38 21.64 16.76 -17.36
C GLU A 38 22.67 15.95 -18.16
N GLU A 39 23.65 15.30 -17.48
CA GLU A 39 24.63 14.42 -18.12
C GLU A 39 24.05 13.04 -18.44
N GLU A 40 23.04 12.57 -17.70
CA GLU A 40 22.39 11.28 -17.89
C GLU A 40 21.58 11.17 -19.20
N GLU A 41 21.02 12.25 -19.70
CA GLU A 41 20.21 12.22 -20.94
C GLU A 41 21.00 11.68 -22.13
N SER A 42 22.33 11.88 -22.18
CA SER A 42 23.16 11.40 -23.27
C SER A 42 23.38 9.88 -23.29
N GLN A 43 23.23 9.19 -22.16
CA GLN A 43 23.40 7.74 -22.02
C GLN A 43 22.08 7.01 -21.92
N PHE A 44 20.98 7.70 -21.69
CA PHE A 44 19.67 7.12 -21.53
C PHE A 44 19.27 6.23 -22.72
N GLY A 45 18.85 5.02 -22.43
CA GLY A 45 18.43 4.05 -23.46
C GLY A 45 19.59 3.39 -24.21
N LYS A 46 20.86 3.58 -23.82
CA LYS A 46 22.01 2.89 -24.42
C LYS A 46 22.33 1.59 -23.69
N ALA A 47 22.59 0.54 -24.45
CA ALA A 47 23.09 -0.72 -23.92
C ALA A 47 24.58 -0.60 -23.54
N ASN A 48 25.00 -1.40 -22.57
CA ASN A 48 26.39 -1.66 -22.23
C ASN A 48 26.60 -3.17 -21.96
N ASP A 49 27.76 -3.58 -21.46
CA ASP A 49 28.06 -4.99 -21.24
C ASP A 49 27.18 -5.68 -20.17
N VAL A 50 26.51 -4.90 -19.31
CA VAL A 50 25.74 -5.38 -18.15
C VAL A 50 24.27 -5.08 -18.27
N PHE A 51 23.89 -3.97 -18.87
CA PHE A 51 22.52 -3.52 -19.05
C PHE A 51 22.13 -3.46 -20.53
N THR A 52 20.93 -3.95 -20.82
CA THR A 52 20.28 -3.74 -22.12
C THR A 52 19.70 -2.33 -22.21
N ALA A 53 19.45 -1.83 -23.41
CA ALA A 53 18.78 -0.53 -23.62
C ALA A 53 17.39 -0.48 -22.98
N ALA A 54 16.68 -1.61 -22.95
CA ALA A 54 15.34 -1.71 -22.38
C ALA A 54 15.30 -1.53 -20.86
N GLU A 55 16.40 -1.78 -20.14
CA GLU A 55 16.44 -1.67 -18.68
C GLU A 55 16.41 -0.22 -18.17
N TRP A 56 16.65 0.75 -19.05
CA TRP A 56 16.40 2.15 -18.74
C TRP A 56 14.91 2.47 -18.54
N TYR A 57 14.01 1.61 -19.06
CA TYR A 57 12.56 1.75 -19.04
C TYR A 57 11.90 0.70 -18.12
N PRO A 58 12.00 0.85 -16.78
CA PRO A 58 11.53 -0.21 -15.87
C PRO A 58 10.04 -0.53 -16.00
N GLY A 59 9.19 0.45 -16.34
CA GLY A 59 7.77 0.26 -16.63
C GLY A 59 7.48 -0.15 -18.09
N GLY A 60 8.51 -0.46 -18.90
CA GLY A 60 8.41 -0.55 -20.36
C GLY A 60 8.33 0.84 -21.00
N GLU A 61 8.46 0.91 -22.32
CA GLU A 61 8.45 2.19 -23.07
C GLU A 61 7.13 2.96 -22.90
N GLN A 62 6.00 2.25 -22.77
CA GLN A 62 4.68 2.83 -22.58
C GLN A 62 4.33 3.15 -21.13
N GLY A 63 5.13 2.69 -20.17
CA GLY A 63 4.86 2.85 -18.74
C GLY A 63 5.97 3.58 -17.97
N THR A 64 7.03 4.06 -18.63
CA THR A 64 8.16 4.73 -17.97
C THR A 64 8.15 6.23 -18.25
N THR A 65 8.48 7.01 -17.23
CA THR A 65 8.76 8.44 -17.33
C THR A 65 10.23 8.74 -17.11
N THR A 66 10.80 9.66 -17.88
CA THR A 66 12.16 10.18 -17.65
C THR A 66 12.21 11.18 -16.48
N LYS A 67 11.06 11.65 -16.00
CA LYS A 67 10.98 12.52 -14.82
C LYS A 67 11.28 11.73 -13.56
N ALA A 68 12.05 12.31 -12.65
CA ALA A 68 12.26 11.76 -11.30
C ALA A 68 11.02 12.06 -10.43
N SER A 69 9.93 11.36 -10.70
CA SER A 69 8.61 11.57 -10.08
C SER A 69 7.82 10.28 -10.00
N TYR A 70 7.03 10.11 -8.96
CA TYR A 70 6.04 9.04 -8.83
C TYR A 70 4.64 9.44 -9.30
N SER A 71 4.42 10.74 -9.60
CA SER A 71 3.14 11.30 -10.02
C SER A 71 3.00 11.49 -11.53
N ALA A 72 4.01 11.11 -12.31
CA ALA A 72 3.98 11.37 -13.75
C ALA A 72 3.00 10.43 -14.47
N VAL A 73 2.33 10.96 -15.48
CA VAL A 73 1.47 10.20 -16.37
C VAL A 73 2.31 9.28 -17.28
N ALA A 74 1.82 8.07 -17.51
CA ALA A 74 2.46 7.11 -18.40
C ALA A 74 2.22 7.46 -19.87
N PRO A 75 3.20 7.24 -20.77
CA PRO A 75 3.06 7.52 -22.19
C PRO A 75 1.83 6.88 -22.85
N CYS A 76 1.41 5.67 -22.43
CA CYS A 76 0.20 5.05 -22.95
C CYS A 76 -1.07 5.86 -22.63
N ALA A 77 -1.16 6.48 -21.45
CA ALA A 77 -2.30 7.30 -21.07
C ALA A 77 -2.32 8.64 -21.85
N GLU A 78 -1.15 9.24 -22.07
CA GLU A 78 -1.01 10.43 -22.94
C GLU A 78 -1.43 10.12 -24.39
N GLN A 79 -0.98 9.00 -24.95
CA GLN A 79 -1.34 8.57 -26.31
C GLN A 79 -2.84 8.31 -26.48
N MET A 80 -3.52 7.90 -25.42
CA MET A 80 -4.98 7.73 -25.39
C MET A 80 -5.72 9.06 -25.17
N GLY A 81 -5.02 10.19 -24.95
CA GLY A 81 -5.64 11.50 -24.67
C GLY A 81 -6.32 11.56 -23.30
N LEU A 82 -5.81 10.83 -22.30
CA LEU A 82 -6.44 10.69 -20.99
C LEU A 82 -5.93 11.68 -19.92
N GLU A 83 -5.09 12.66 -20.28
CA GLU A 83 -4.45 13.57 -19.32
C GLU A 83 -5.46 14.35 -18.48
N THR A 84 -6.59 14.75 -19.08
CA THR A 84 -7.65 15.45 -18.33
C THR A 84 -8.25 14.56 -17.24
N SER A 85 -8.54 13.30 -17.56
CA SER A 85 -9.05 12.32 -16.59
C SER A 85 -7.97 11.95 -15.56
N PHE A 86 -6.72 11.83 -16.01
CA PHE A 86 -5.58 11.58 -15.11
C PHE A 86 -5.46 12.69 -14.05
N ASN A 87 -5.44 13.96 -14.46
CA ASN A 87 -5.32 15.08 -13.52
C ASN A 87 -6.52 15.16 -12.54
N LYS A 88 -7.73 14.83 -13.00
CA LYS A 88 -8.90 14.75 -12.10
C LYS A 88 -8.80 13.60 -11.11
N GLY A 89 -8.28 12.46 -11.54
CA GLY A 89 -8.04 11.32 -10.66
C GLY A 89 -6.96 11.63 -9.61
N GLU A 90 -5.92 12.39 -9.97
CA GLU A 90 -4.92 12.92 -9.05
C GLU A 90 -5.55 13.84 -8.01
N ASP A 91 -6.42 14.77 -8.43
CA ASP A 91 -7.18 15.64 -7.52
C ASP A 91 -8.01 14.82 -6.51
N PHE A 92 -8.55 13.68 -6.93
CA PHE A 92 -9.27 12.77 -6.02
C PHE A 92 -8.36 12.13 -4.99
N PHE A 93 -7.19 11.70 -5.39
CA PHE A 93 -6.23 11.06 -4.50
C PHE A 93 -5.65 12.03 -3.46
N GLU A 94 -5.37 13.26 -3.88
CA GLU A 94 -4.81 14.30 -3.02
C GLU A 94 -5.86 14.98 -2.13
N HIS A 95 -7.14 14.86 -2.49
CA HIS A 95 -8.22 15.52 -1.79
C HIS A 95 -8.26 15.16 -0.31
N LEU A 96 -8.43 16.19 0.53
CA LEU A 96 -8.76 16.01 1.94
C LEU A 96 -10.28 15.93 2.07
N TYR A 97 -10.79 14.71 2.22
CA TYR A 97 -12.22 14.48 2.41
C TYR A 97 -12.70 15.01 3.76
N THR A 98 -13.88 15.59 3.75
CA THR A 98 -14.58 16.04 4.95
C THR A 98 -16.04 15.55 4.92
N TYR A 99 -16.75 15.67 6.02
CA TYR A 99 -18.17 15.34 6.06
C TYR A 99 -19.07 16.57 5.84
N THR A 100 -18.49 17.73 5.56
CA THR A 100 -19.21 19.02 5.40
C THR A 100 -19.00 19.69 4.06
N ASP A 101 -17.83 19.55 3.45
CA ASP A 101 -17.40 20.42 2.35
C ASP A 101 -17.80 19.85 0.98
N GLU A 102 -18.52 20.67 0.20
CA GLU A 102 -18.79 20.40 -1.21
C GLU A 102 -17.58 20.77 -2.08
N PRO A 103 -17.40 20.16 -3.24
CA PRO A 103 -18.26 19.12 -3.85
C PRO A 103 -17.90 17.68 -3.46
N ARG A 104 -16.88 17.49 -2.65
CA ARG A 104 -16.35 16.17 -2.30
C ARG A 104 -16.39 15.93 -0.80
N LYS A 105 -17.60 15.91 -0.25
CA LYS A 105 -17.84 15.22 1.03
C LYS A 105 -17.33 13.80 0.87
N GLY A 106 -17.43 13.00 1.85
CA GLY A 106 -17.18 11.61 1.64
C GLY A 106 -16.37 10.99 2.74
N LEU A 107 -16.47 11.54 3.93
CA LEU A 107 -16.16 10.80 5.13
C LEU A 107 -17.45 10.26 5.72
N GLY A 108 -17.53 8.96 5.89
CA GLY A 108 -18.57 8.36 6.71
C GLY A 108 -18.43 8.78 8.16
N PRO A 109 -19.35 8.38 9.04
CA PRO A 109 -19.31 8.74 10.46
C PRO A 109 -18.09 8.19 11.20
N ALA A 110 -17.40 7.19 10.66
CA ALA A 110 -16.07 6.77 11.09
C ALA A 110 -15.18 6.45 9.88
N TRP A 111 -13.88 6.69 10.00
CA TRP A 111 -12.91 6.48 8.91
C TRP A 111 -11.51 6.13 9.43
N VAL A 112 -10.67 5.58 8.55
CA VAL A 112 -9.25 5.28 8.82
C VAL A 112 -8.39 6.50 8.53
N ARG A 113 -8.59 7.12 7.35
CA ARG A 113 -7.88 8.32 6.88
C ARG A 113 -8.82 9.23 6.10
N SER A 114 -8.55 10.52 6.12
CA SER A 114 -9.31 11.53 5.38
C SER A 114 -8.69 11.89 4.03
N SER A 115 -7.55 11.32 3.69
CA SER A 115 -6.90 11.50 2.37
C SER A 115 -5.97 10.33 2.08
N CYS A 116 -5.83 10.00 0.79
CA CYS A 116 -4.95 8.92 0.36
C CYS A 116 -3.46 9.30 0.51
N ILE A 117 -3.11 10.60 0.41
CA ILE A 117 -1.73 11.07 0.62
C ILE A 117 -1.24 10.92 2.06
N HIS A 118 -2.13 10.77 3.04
CA HIS A 118 -1.71 10.46 4.41
C HIS A 118 -0.98 9.12 4.48
N CYS A 119 -1.41 8.14 3.69
CA CYS A 119 -0.77 6.82 3.63
C CYS A 119 0.33 6.72 2.58
N HIS A 120 0.15 7.37 1.44
CA HIS A 120 1.05 7.31 0.28
C HIS A 120 1.71 8.67 0.02
N PRO A 121 2.65 9.12 0.87
CA PRO A 121 3.29 10.43 0.68
C PRO A 121 3.97 10.47 -0.69
N SER A 122 3.64 11.49 -1.48
CA SER A 122 4.11 11.63 -2.87
C SER A 122 4.00 10.32 -3.69
N TYR A 123 2.92 9.55 -3.50
CA TYR A 123 2.60 8.26 -4.17
C TYR A 123 3.57 7.11 -3.84
N GLY A 124 4.49 7.33 -2.93
CA GLY A 124 5.50 6.37 -2.52
C GLY A 124 5.08 5.48 -1.36
N HIS A 125 6.07 4.89 -0.73
CA HIS A 125 5.95 4.04 0.44
C HIS A 125 5.64 4.87 1.69
N GLY A 126 4.95 4.29 2.67
CA GLY A 126 4.75 4.89 3.99
C GLY A 126 6.08 5.16 4.71
N LYS A 127 6.04 6.02 5.71
CA LYS A 127 7.18 6.38 6.54
C LYS A 127 7.07 5.75 7.92
N ARG A 128 8.18 5.42 8.53
CA ARG A 128 8.23 5.01 9.93
C ARG A 128 7.70 6.11 10.84
N GLN A 129 6.83 5.74 11.77
CA GLN A 129 6.23 6.62 12.78
C GLN A 129 6.51 6.08 14.16
N THR A 130 6.60 6.96 15.15
CA THR A 130 6.71 6.62 16.58
C THR A 130 5.36 6.70 17.30
N GLU A 131 4.38 7.33 16.65
CA GLU A 131 3.01 7.45 17.15
C GLU A 131 2.03 7.12 16.03
N TYR A 132 0.92 6.48 16.38
CA TYR A 132 -0.19 6.29 15.45
C TYR A 132 -1.10 7.52 15.48
N ARG A 133 -1.17 8.26 14.37
CA ARG A 133 -2.07 9.40 14.19
C ARG A 133 -2.62 9.39 12.77
N ALA A 134 -3.93 9.28 12.65
CA ALA A 134 -4.61 9.14 11.36
C ALA A 134 -4.32 10.29 10.38
N ASN A 135 -4.17 11.51 10.86
CA ASN A 135 -3.99 12.69 10.02
C ASN A 135 -2.52 13.08 9.79
N THR A 136 -1.56 12.27 10.23
CA THR A 136 -0.15 12.54 9.97
C THR A 136 0.22 12.08 8.57
N ILE A 137 0.71 13.00 7.72
CA ILE A 137 1.20 12.67 6.38
C ILE A 137 2.38 11.69 6.47
N GLY A 138 2.31 10.63 5.68
CA GLY A 138 3.29 9.55 5.69
C GLY A 138 3.03 8.47 6.73
N ASN A 139 2.01 8.62 7.59
CA ASN A 139 1.55 7.54 8.46
C ASN A 139 0.76 6.51 7.64
N GLY A 140 1.47 5.78 6.80
CA GLY A 140 0.90 4.71 5.98
C GLY A 140 0.58 3.44 6.74
N TYR A 141 0.61 3.45 8.06
CA TYR A 141 0.32 2.27 8.84
C TYR A 141 -1.17 1.93 8.84
N LEU A 142 -1.42 0.67 8.54
CA LEU A 142 -2.65 -0.03 8.76
C LEU A 142 -2.48 -0.88 10.02
N LEU A 143 -3.39 -0.73 10.95
CA LEU A 143 -3.45 -1.61 12.11
C LEU A 143 -4.14 -2.90 11.67
N VAL A 144 -3.52 -4.02 11.97
CA VAL A 144 -4.14 -5.33 11.77
C VAL A 144 -4.39 -5.94 13.12
N VAL A 145 -5.67 -6.12 13.47
CA VAL A 145 -6.09 -6.73 14.73
C VAL A 145 -6.71 -8.08 14.44
N TYR A 146 -6.17 -9.14 15.04
CA TYR A 146 -6.51 -10.51 14.69
C TYR A 146 -6.45 -11.46 15.89
N HIS A 147 -7.10 -12.63 15.77
CA HIS A 147 -7.09 -13.68 16.78
C HIS A 147 -5.84 -14.55 16.63
N PRO A 148 -4.95 -14.57 17.63
CA PRO A 148 -3.75 -15.38 17.59
C PRO A 148 -4.02 -16.89 17.65
N ASP A 149 -5.13 -17.31 18.23
CA ASP A 149 -5.46 -18.73 18.45
C ASP A 149 -5.97 -19.45 17.22
N GLU A 150 -6.36 -18.72 16.18
CA GLU A 150 -6.69 -19.28 14.87
C GLU A 150 -5.44 -19.62 14.04
N ALA A 151 -4.26 -19.40 14.62
CA ALA A 151 -3.01 -19.79 14.02
C ALA A 151 -2.82 -21.30 14.11
N PHE A 152 -2.40 -21.94 13.03
CA PHE A 152 -1.91 -23.32 13.07
C PHE A 152 -0.37 -23.31 13.08
N THR A 153 0.22 -24.39 13.63
CA THR A 153 1.67 -24.55 13.67
C THR A 153 2.07 -25.70 12.76
N GLU A 154 2.94 -25.44 11.81
CA GLU A 154 3.57 -26.42 10.94
C GLU A 154 5.08 -26.25 11.05
N ASP A 155 5.80 -27.34 11.27
CA ASP A 155 7.27 -27.36 11.45
C ASP A 155 7.79 -26.35 12.52
N GLY A 156 7.02 -26.17 13.61
CA GLY A 156 7.35 -25.23 14.67
C GLY A 156 7.10 -23.76 14.34
N VAL A 157 6.51 -23.48 13.21
CA VAL A 157 6.18 -22.12 12.75
C VAL A 157 4.69 -21.89 12.85
N ARG A 158 4.33 -20.78 13.49
CA ARG A 158 2.96 -20.33 13.64
C ARG A 158 2.49 -19.62 12.38
N TYR A 159 1.37 -20.08 11.83
CA TYR A 159 0.66 -19.43 10.72
C TYR A 159 -0.65 -18.87 11.22
N THR A 160 -0.98 -17.67 10.81
CA THR A 160 -2.30 -17.10 11.03
C THR A 160 -3.11 -17.19 9.73
N ASP A 161 -4.35 -17.68 9.85
CA ASP A 161 -5.25 -17.80 8.73
C ASP A 161 -5.77 -16.44 8.28
N PHE A 162 -5.47 -16.06 7.03
CA PHE A 162 -5.96 -14.85 6.43
C PHE A 162 -7.05 -15.19 5.37
N PRO A 163 -8.15 -14.44 5.28
CA PRO A 163 -8.59 -13.27 6.05
C PRO A 163 -9.45 -13.62 7.29
N SER A 164 -9.65 -14.89 7.60
CA SER A 164 -10.66 -15.36 8.55
C SER A 164 -10.34 -15.08 10.02
N ASN A 165 -9.10 -14.70 10.33
CA ASN A 165 -8.68 -14.47 11.71
C ASN A 165 -8.73 -13.00 12.18
N TYR A 166 -9.29 -12.07 11.39
CA TYR A 166 -9.58 -10.74 11.91
C TYR A 166 -10.63 -10.81 13.00
N ILE A 167 -10.49 -9.97 14.03
CA ILE A 167 -11.54 -9.82 15.03
C ILE A 167 -12.80 -9.21 14.42
N ALA A 168 -13.98 -9.60 14.90
CA ALA A 168 -15.25 -9.13 14.35
C ALA A 168 -15.68 -7.74 14.87
N GLU A 169 -15.04 -7.26 15.94
CA GLU A 169 -15.41 -6.03 16.62
C GLU A 169 -15.01 -4.78 15.86
N VAL A 170 -13.94 -4.85 15.07
CA VAL A 170 -13.49 -3.76 14.20
C VAL A 170 -13.32 -4.27 12.77
N THR A 171 -13.25 -3.34 11.82
CA THR A 171 -13.02 -3.67 10.41
C THR A 171 -11.59 -4.19 10.19
N GLY A 172 -11.34 -4.87 9.09
CA GLY A 172 -10.00 -5.37 8.72
C GLY A 172 -8.95 -4.25 8.58
N MET A 173 -9.40 -3.00 8.41
CA MET A 173 -8.62 -1.77 8.59
C MET A 173 -9.36 -0.92 9.62
N PRO A 174 -8.99 -1.00 10.92
CA PRO A 174 -9.71 -0.34 11.99
C PRO A 174 -9.76 1.17 11.85
N GLN A 175 -10.94 1.72 12.00
CA GLN A 175 -11.18 3.15 11.96
C GLN A 175 -10.80 3.77 13.30
N THR A 176 -10.05 4.88 13.26
CA THR A 176 -9.54 5.58 14.45
C THR A 176 -9.98 7.03 14.52
N LYS A 177 -10.84 7.44 13.58
CA LYS A 177 -11.51 8.75 13.57
C LYS A 177 -13.01 8.58 13.42
N ALA A 178 -13.77 9.52 13.98
CA ALA A 178 -15.22 9.61 13.81
C ALA A 178 -15.68 11.05 13.86
N MET A 179 -16.84 11.34 13.27
CA MET A 179 -17.54 12.61 13.44
C MET A 179 -18.31 12.63 14.76
N GLU A 180 -18.41 13.81 15.38
CA GLU A 180 -19.29 14.00 16.54
C GLU A 180 -20.76 13.72 16.19
N PRO A 181 -21.52 13.00 17.07
CA PRO A 181 -21.17 12.56 18.42
C PRO A 181 -20.57 11.16 18.52
N PHE A 182 -20.26 10.51 17.39
CA PHE A 182 -19.77 9.15 17.41
C PHE A 182 -18.33 9.07 17.92
N LYS A 183 -18.04 8.01 18.66
CA LYS A 183 -16.68 7.65 19.08
C LYS A 183 -16.09 6.73 18.02
N ALA A 184 -14.82 6.95 17.65
CA ALA A 184 -14.13 6.08 16.71
C ALA A 184 -14.10 4.63 17.25
N PRO A 185 -14.20 3.61 16.38
CA PRO A 185 -14.08 2.20 16.80
C PRO A 185 -12.86 1.93 17.67
N ILE A 186 -11.73 2.58 17.37
CA ILE A 186 -10.53 2.58 18.24
C ILE A 186 -10.10 4.02 18.52
N ASP A 187 -9.90 4.35 19.78
CA ASP A 187 -9.31 5.63 20.21
C ASP A 187 -7.80 5.62 19.94
N GLU A 188 -7.36 6.37 18.92
CA GLU A 188 -5.94 6.43 18.53
C GLU A 188 -5.01 6.99 19.60
N ASN A 189 -5.54 7.75 20.58
CA ASN A 189 -4.73 8.32 21.66
C ASN A 189 -4.21 7.25 22.63
N GLN A 190 -4.82 6.07 22.64
CA GLN A 190 -4.41 4.93 23.47
C GLN A 190 -3.53 3.93 22.72
N ILE A 191 -3.25 4.16 21.42
CA ILE A 191 -2.38 3.30 20.62
C ILE A 191 -0.92 3.69 20.88
N THR A 192 -0.10 2.70 21.21
CA THR A 192 1.35 2.91 21.38
C THR A 192 2.15 2.11 20.38
N ILE A 193 3.19 2.73 19.81
CA ILE A 193 4.19 2.08 18.96
C ILE A 193 5.54 2.20 19.66
N THR A 194 6.18 1.08 19.90
CA THR A 194 7.51 1.01 20.49
C THR A 194 8.47 0.35 19.52
N TRP A 195 9.55 1.02 19.19
CA TRP A 195 10.61 0.47 18.35
C TRP A 195 11.64 -0.24 19.21
N LYS A 196 11.72 -1.55 19.06
CA LYS A 196 12.69 -2.42 19.75
C LYS A 196 13.90 -2.63 18.87
N LYS A 197 15.05 -2.87 19.48
CA LYS A 197 16.29 -3.25 18.81
C LYS A 197 16.52 -4.74 18.94
N VAL A 198 17.10 -5.33 17.91
CA VAL A 198 17.69 -6.67 18.03
C VAL A 198 18.99 -6.54 18.81
N GLU A 199 19.11 -7.29 19.90
CA GLU A 199 20.26 -7.20 20.80
C GLU A 199 21.23 -8.38 20.57
N GLY A 200 22.52 -8.09 20.69
CA GLY A 200 23.58 -9.09 20.62
C GLY A 200 23.82 -9.63 19.20
N SER A 201 23.07 -10.61 18.78
CA SER A 201 23.15 -11.23 17.46
C SER A 201 21.76 -11.64 16.97
N MET A 202 21.63 -11.83 15.66
CA MET A 202 20.38 -12.37 15.08
C MET A 202 20.18 -13.84 15.49
N PRO A 203 18.95 -14.37 15.49
CA PRO A 203 18.67 -15.80 15.71
C PRO A 203 19.40 -16.73 14.73
N SER A 204 19.76 -16.25 13.55
CA SER A 204 20.61 -16.96 12.60
C SER A 204 22.06 -17.16 13.09
N GLY A 205 22.46 -16.44 14.13
CA GLY A 205 23.82 -16.43 14.66
C GLY A 205 24.76 -15.41 13.99
N LEU A 206 24.27 -14.63 13.01
CA LEU A 206 25.07 -13.55 12.43
C LEU A 206 25.14 -12.35 13.42
N PRO A 207 26.33 -11.76 13.63
CA PRO A 207 26.46 -10.56 14.45
C PRO A 207 25.90 -9.32 13.75
N LEU A 208 25.63 -8.25 14.51
CA LEU A 208 25.13 -6.96 14.01
C LEU A 208 26.25 -6.05 13.48
N HIS A 209 27.27 -6.65 12.91
CA HIS A 209 28.35 -5.99 12.22
C HIS A 209 28.90 -6.90 11.10
N PHE A 210 29.40 -6.32 10.05
CA PHE A 210 30.08 -7.07 8.98
C PHE A 210 31.47 -7.55 9.40
N PRO A 211 32.08 -8.51 8.66
CA PRO A 211 33.41 -9.02 8.98
C PRO A 211 34.51 -7.94 8.97
N ASP A 212 34.33 -6.83 8.26
CA ASP A 212 35.24 -5.68 8.21
C ASP A 212 34.99 -4.66 9.35
N GLY A 213 34.02 -4.91 10.23
CA GLY A 213 33.72 -4.07 11.38
C GLY A 213 32.65 -2.99 11.15
N GLU A 214 32.15 -2.81 9.94
CA GLU A 214 31.02 -1.91 9.68
C GLU A 214 29.78 -2.42 10.43
N THR A 215 29.10 -1.55 11.18
CA THR A 215 27.94 -1.90 12.01
C THR A 215 26.63 -1.55 11.33
N TYR A 216 25.59 -2.29 11.65
CA TYR A 216 24.21 -1.98 11.30
C TYR A 216 23.29 -2.31 12.48
N GLU A 217 22.13 -1.72 12.51
CA GLU A 217 21.14 -1.90 13.57
C GLU A 217 19.83 -2.42 12.98
N LEU A 218 19.24 -3.42 13.58
CA LEU A 218 17.92 -3.93 13.21
C LEU A 218 16.91 -3.53 14.27
N ILE A 219 15.81 -2.91 13.85
CA ILE A 219 14.70 -2.49 14.70
C ILE A 219 13.39 -3.05 14.20
N TYR A 220 12.46 -3.31 15.10
CA TYR A 220 11.12 -3.79 14.77
C TYR A 220 10.05 -3.12 15.66
N PRO A 221 8.79 -2.96 15.19
CA PRO A 221 7.74 -2.34 15.96
C PRO A 221 7.03 -3.33 16.87
N GLU A 222 6.73 -2.91 18.09
CA GLU A 222 5.70 -3.48 18.95
C GLU A 222 4.54 -2.50 19.06
N VAL A 223 3.34 -2.97 18.82
CA VAL A 223 2.12 -2.14 18.87
C VAL A 223 1.20 -2.67 19.94
N ASN A 224 0.72 -1.78 20.79
CA ASN A 224 -0.29 -2.12 21.77
C ASN A 224 -1.53 -1.24 21.62
N ILE A 225 -2.68 -1.88 21.62
CA ILE A 225 -4.01 -1.27 21.71
C ILE A 225 -4.68 -1.86 22.94
N PRO A 226 -4.81 -1.13 24.05
CA PRO A 226 -5.46 -1.68 25.23
C PRO A 226 -6.96 -1.88 24.97
N VAL A 227 -7.59 -2.83 25.64
CA VAL A 227 -9.02 -3.13 25.45
C VAL A 227 -9.91 -1.91 25.74
N THR A 228 -9.45 -0.96 26.56
CA THR A 228 -10.14 0.30 26.86
C THR A 228 -10.26 1.22 25.65
N ALA A 229 -9.35 1.09 24.67
CA ALA A 229 -9.37 1.90 23.45
C ALA A 229 -10.52 1.55 22.50
N PHE A 230 -11.09 0.35 22.62
CA PHE A 230 -12.18 -0.09 21.73
C PHE A 230 -13.52 0.47 22.19
N ASN A 231 -14.19 1.20 21.30
CA ASN A 231 -15.55 1.71 21.47
C ASN A 231 -16.53 0.80 20.74
N THR A 232 -16.53 -0.48 21.11
CA THR A 232 -17.35 -1.55 20.53
C THR A 232 -18.09 -2.32 21.62
N ASN A 233 -19.20 -2.98 21.25
CA ASN A 233 -19.97 -3.87 22.10
C ASN A 233 -20.33 -5.16 21.32
N PRO A 234 -19.71 -6.33 21.61
CA PRO A 234 -18.72 -6.53 22.69
C PRO A 234 -17.40 -5.82 22.42
N LYS A 235 -16.56 -5.72 23.46
CA LYS A 235 -15.16 -5.39 23.31
C LYS A 235 -14.37 -6.65 22.94
N PRO A 236 -13.27 -6.52 22.16
CA PRO A 236 -12.50 -7.69 21.74
C PRO A 236 -11.81 -8.36 22.91
N THR A 237 -11.61 -9.67 22.77
CA THR A 237 -10.83 -10.51 23.68
C THR A 237 -9.84 -11.32 22.86
N ASN A 238 -8.70 -11.67 23.45
CA ASN A 238 -7.69 -12.53 22.83
C ASN A 238 -7.28 -12.09 21.42
N TYR A 239 -6.68 -10.93 21.30
CA TYR A 239 -6.22 -10.35 20.04
C TYR A 239 -4.74 -9.96 20.09
N GLU A 240 -4.12 -9.94 18.92
CA GLU A 240 -2.81 -9.36 18.65
C GLU A 240 -2.93 -8.24 17.62
N VAL A 241 -1.91 -7.40 17.56
CA VAL A 241 -1.85 -6.27 16.65
C VAL A 241 -0.54 -6.31 15.86
N ARG A 242 -0.62 -6.03 14.56
CA ARG A 242 0.54 -5.81 13.69
C ARG A 242 0.38 -4.50 12.94
N LEU A 243 1.51 -3.92 12.56
CA LEU A 243 1.56 -2.81 11.60
C LEU A 243 1.85 -3.36 10.19
N GLU A 244 1.09 -2.90 9.23
CA GLU A 244 1.40 -3.08 7.82
C GLU A 244 1.45 -1.69 7.16
N SER A 245 2.56 -1.35 6.51
CA SER A 245 2.71 -0.09 5.80
C SER A 245 2.16 -0.19 4.38
N THR A 246 1.90 0.95 3.77
CA THR A 246 1.54 1.03 2.37
C THR A 246 2.77 0.90 1.47
N ILE A 247 2.58 0.33 0.29
CA ILE A 247 3.57 0.30 -0.78
C ILE A 247 3.44 1.52 -1.69
N GLY A 248 4.45 1.80 -2.51
CA GLY A 248 4.33 2.78 -3.61
C GLY A 248 3.26 2.34 -4.60
N ILE A 249 2.50 3.30 -5.13
CA ILE A 249 1.37 3.03 -6.03
C ILE A 249 1.69 3.26 -7.50
N TYR A 250 2.85 3.86 -7.82
CA TYR A 250 3.32 3.99 -9.19
C TYR A 250 3.66 2.61 -9.78
N GLY A 251 3.42 2.42 -11.05
CA GLY A 251 3.69 1.16 -11.74
C GLY A 251 2.72 0.01 -11.43
N THR A 252 1.69 0.23 -10.62
CA THR A 252 0.72 -0.82 -10.28
C THR A 252 -0.12 -1.27 -11.46
N GLY A 253 -0.37 -0.39 -12.45
CA GLY A 253 -1.02 -0.76 -13.70
C GLY A 253 -0.21 -1.76 -14.52
N GLN A 254 1.12 -1.60 -14.55
CA GLN A 254 2.04 -2.52 -15.22
C GLN A 254 2.09 -3.88 -14.52
N LEU A 255 2.05 -3.92 -13.17
CA LEU A 255 1.96 -5.17 -12.42
C LEU A 255 0.62 -5.88 -12.63
N ASP A 256 -0.48 -5.12 -12.77
CA ASP A 256 -1.80 -5.68 -13.07
C ASP A 256 -1.82 -6.39 -14.43
N ALA A 257 -1.04 -5.90 -15.40
CA ALA A 257 -0.88 -6.47 -16.73
C ALA A 257 -0.07 -7.78 -16.78
N ILE A 258 0.61 -8.18 -15.69
CA ILE A 258 1.27 -9.50 -15.62
C ILE A 258 0.19 -10.58 -15.63
N SER A 259 0.30 -11.54 -16.57
CA SER A 259 -0.72 -12.58 -16.72
C SER A 259 -0.71 -13.56 -15.55
N THR A 260 -1.89 -14.09 -15.23
CA THR A 260 -2.04 -15.14 -14.20
C THR A 260 -1.31 -16.43 -14.58
N GLU A 261 -1.22 -16.74 -15.87
CA GLU A 261 -0.51 -17.89 -16.42
C GLU A 261 0.99 -17.77 -16.20
N ASP A 262 1.56 -16.56 -16.39
CA ASP A 262 2.99 -16.32 -16.16
C ASP A 262 3.30 -16.34 -14.66
N MET A 263 2.41 -15.83 -13.81
CA MET A 263 2.52 -15.98 -12.36
C MET A 263 2.46 -17.46 -11.95
N LYS A 264 1.55 -18.26 -12.54
CA LYS A 264 1.46 -19.70 -12.28
C LYS A 264 2.75 -20.42 -12.64
N ALA A 265 3.33 -20.08 -13.79
CA ALA A 265 4.61 -20.65 -14.22
C ALA A 265 5.74 -20.28 -13.23
N GLN A 266 5.74 -19.08 -12.68
CA GLN A 266 6.70 -18.66 -11.65
C GLN A 266 6.53 -19.47 -10.36
N TYR A 267 5.32 -19.60 -9.83
CA TYR A 267 5.05 -20.44 -8.66
C TYR A 267 5.49 -21.89 -8.88
N ALA A 268 5.16 -22.47 -10.02
CA ALA A 268 5.57 -23.84 -10.36
C ALA A 268 7.11 -24.00 -10.44
N ALA A 269 7.82 -23.00 -10.94
CA ALA A 269 9.27 -23.01 -10.98
C ALA A 269 9.88 -22.92 -9.58
N GLU A 270 9.35 -22.03 -8.74
CA GLU A 270 9.86 -21.82 -7.38
C GLU A 270 9.54 -22.96 -6.41
N ALA A 271 8.44 -23.68 -6.61
CA ALA A 271 8.12 -24.89 -5.85
C ALA A 271 9.23 -25.95 -5.82
N ASN A 272 10.22 -25.85 -6.72
CA ASN A 272 11.36 -26.76 -6.78
C ASN A 272 12.50 -26.38 -5.80
N TYR A 273 12.50 -25.14 -5.26
CA TYR A 273 13.62 -24.67 -4.43
C TYR A 273 13.21 -23.75 -3.27
N ALA A 274 11.96 -23.27 -3.24
CA ALA A 274 11.43 -22.44 -2.15
C ALA A 274 10.21 -23.12 -1.51
N GLN A 275 9.99 -22.82 -0.24
CA GLN A 275 8.74 -23.17 0.41
C GLN A 275 7.69 -22.14 0.00
N LEU A 276 6.62 -22.58 -0.67
CA LEU A 276 5.53 -21.70 -1.09
C LEU A 276 4.42 -21.67 -0.05
N ASN A 277 3.72 -20.55 0.03
CA ASN A 277 2.55 -20.42 0.88
C ASN A 277 1.48 -21.45 0.47
N PRO A 278 1.14 -22.44 1.32
CA PRO A 278 0.19 -23.49 0.98
C PRO A 278 -1.24 -22.99 0.72
N ARG A 279 -1.55 -21.75 1.11
CA ARG A 279 -2.81 -21.09 0.76
C ARG A 279 -2.79 -20.50 -0.64
N MET A 280 -1.62 -20.25 -1.20
CA MET A 280 -1.47 -19.75 -2.57
C MET A 280 -1.21 -20.90 -3.55
N TRP A 281 -0.44 -21.89 -3.15
CA TRP A 281 0.02 -22.94 -4.05
C TRP A 281 -0.18 -24.35 -3.48
N ASN A 282 -0.87 -25.21 -4.23
CA ASN A 282 -1.00 -26.62 -3.93
C ASN A 282 0.16 -27.39 -4.57
N THR A 283 1.16 -27.71 -3.78
CA THR A 283 2.37 -28.39 -4.24
C THR A 283 2.07 -29.80 -4.82
N THR A 284 1.05 -30.49 -4.32
CA THR A 284 0.67 -31.81 -4.83
C THR A 284 0.00 -31.71 -6.21
N ALA A 285 -0.92 -30.76 -6.36
CA ALA A 285 -1.62 -30.55 -7.62
C ALA A 285 -0.82 -29.73 -8.64
N GLN A 286 0.28 -29.09 -8.23
CA GLN A 286 1.05 -28.12 -9.03
C GLN A 286 0.15 -27.03 -9.61
N ASP A 287 -0.74 -26.51 -8.79
CA ASP A 287 -1.75 -25.53 -9.16
C ASP A 287 -2.09 -24.58 -8.00
N TRP A 288 -2.87 -23.55 -8.29
CA TRP A 288 -3.38 -22.62 -7.30
C TRP A 288 -4.18 -23.34 -6.21
N ALA A 289 -3.89 -23.01 -4.95
CA ALA A 289 -4.76 -23.40 -3.83
C ALA A 289 -6.03 -22.54 -3.81
N GLU A 290 -7.09 -23.01 -3.12
CA GLU A 290 -8.35 -22.25 -3.00
C GLU A 290 -8.14 -20.86 -2.38
N GLY A 291 -7.23 -20.74 -1.42
CA GLY A 291 -6.88 -19.46 -0.78
C GLY A 291 -6.20 -18.43 -1.70
N ALA A 292 -5.73 -18.83 -2.89
CA ALA A 292 -5.17 -17.91 -3.89
C ALA A 292 -6.23 -17.03 -4.56
N TYR A 293 -7.47 -17.48 -4.55
CA TYR A 293 -8.56 -16.78 -5.21
C TYR A 293 -9.17 -15.69 -4.31
N TYR A 294 -9.56 -14.61 -4.96
CA TYR A 294 -10.37 -13.53 -4.39
C TYR A 294 -11.64 -13.38 -5.24
N THR A 295 -12.78 -13.24 -4.60
CA THR A 295 -14.04 -13.02 -5.29
C THR A 295 -14.25 -11.51 -5.47
N LEU A 296 -14.23 -11.06 -6.71
CA LEU A 296 -14.47 -9.67 -7.10
C LEU A 296 -15.95 -9.30 -6.98
N ALA A 297 -16.27 -8.02 -7.08
CA ALA A 297 -17.62 -7.49 -6.86
C ALA A 297 -18.70 -8.08 -7.78
N ASP A 298 -18.33 -8.57 -8.96
CA ASP A 298 -19.24 -9.22 -9.92
C ASP A 298 -19.30 -10.76 -9.77
N GLY A 299 -18.66 -11.31 -8.73
CA GLY A 299 -18.57 -12.74 -8.47
C GLY A 299 -17.43 -13.46 -9.19
N THR A 300 -16.64 -12.76 -10.02
CA THR A 300 -15.47 -13.33 -10.69
C THR A 300 -14.43 -13.76 -9.66
N LYS A 301 -13.94 -15.00 -9.77
CA LYS A 301 -12.78 -15.46 -9.00
C LYS A 301 -11.48 -15.10 -9.75
N ALA A 302 -10.61 -14.35 -9.10
CA ALA A 302 -9.33 -13.92 -9.67
C ALA A 302 -8.18 -14.18 -8.69
N ILE A 303 -6.98 -14.41 -9.22
CA ILE A 303 -5.79 -14.69 -8.42
C ILE A 303 -5.29 -13.42 -7.75
N LYS A 304 -5.00 -13.51 -6.46
CA LYS A 304 -4.46 -12.41 -5.66
C LYS A 304 -3.08 -11.97 -6.17
N LYS A 305 -2.87 -10.66 -6.27
CA LYS A 305 -1.63 -10.03 -6.76
C LYS A 305 -1.11 -8.91 -5.88
N PHE A 306 -2.00 -8.22 -5.16
CA PHE A 306 -1.71 -6.94 -4.51
C PHE A 306 -1.69 -7.03 -2.99
N THR A 307 -1.05 -6.03 -2.37
CA THR A 307 -0.66 -5.91 -0.96
C THR A 307 0.49 -6.85 -0.57
N TYR A 308 1.13 -6.59 0.57
CA TYR A 308 2.18 -7.48 1.10
C TYR A 308 1.65 -8.88 1.40
N ALA A 309 0.46 -8.95 2.01
CA ALA A 309 -0.17 -10.21 2.38
C ALA A 309 -1.01 -10.84 1.25
N MET A 310 -0.94 -10.31 0.03
CA MET A 310 -1.71 -10.75 -1.15
C MET A 310 -3.21 -10.89 -0.86
N THR A 311 -3.84 -9.77 -0.55
CA THR A 311 -5.26 -9.72 -0.14
C THR A 311 -6.20 -9.29 -1.25
N ARG A 312 -5.69 -8.79 -2.39
CA ARG A 312 -6.46 -8.25 -3.50
C ARG A 312 -6.00 -8.83 -4.84
N ALA A 313 -6.95 -9.08 -5.73
CA ALA A 313 -6.69 -9.67 -7.04
C ALA A 313 -6.57 -8.64 -8.16
N SER A 314 -7.45 -7.65 -8.19
CA SER A 314 -7.50 -6.59 -9.20
C SER A 314 -7.06 -5.25 -8.61
N LEU A 315 -6.38 -4.44 -9.43
CA LEU A 315 -6.04 -3.06 -9.07
C LEU A 315 -7.31 -2.23 -8.84
N GLN A 316 -8.35 -2.40 -9.66
CA GLN A 316 -9.60 -1.66 -9.53
C GLN A 316 -10.33 -2.02 -8.22
N ASP A 317 -10.42 -3.30 -7.85
CA ASP A 317 -10.98 -3.69 -6.54
C ASP A 317 -10.10 -3.19 -5.39
N GLY A 318 -8.78 -3.24 -5.53
CA GLY A 318 -7.82 -2.69 -4.55
C GLY A 318 -8.06 -1.21 -4.28
N ALA A 319 -8.13 -0.39 -5.32
CA ALA A 319 -8.38 1.04 -5.21
C ALA A 319 -9.81 1.35 -4.76
N GLY A 320 -10.81 0.71 -5.35
CA GLY A 320 -12.22 0.98 -5.10
C GLY A 320 -12.72 0.50 -3.74
N ALA A 321 -12.43 -0.75 -3.38
CA ALA A 321 -12.88 -1.31 -2.11
C ALA A 321 -11.91 -1.02 -0.97
N ASN A 322 -10.61 -1.23 -1.22
CA ASN A 322 -9.61 -1.23 -0.17
C ASN A 322 -9.05 0.16 0.17
N ALA A 323 -9.22 1.15 -0.69
CA ALA A 323 -8.79 2.52 -0.44
C ALA A 323 -9.97 3.45 -0.21
N ILE A 324 -10.81 3.65 -1.21
CA ILE A 324 -11.89 4.63 -1.12
C ILE A 324 -12.91 4.23 -0.05
N TRP A 325 -13.51 3.06 -0.18
CA TRP A 325 -14.55 2.63 0.73
C TRP A 325 -14.03 2.22 2.12
N ASN A 326 -12.96 1.41 2.21
CA ASN A 326 -12.47 0.94 3.51
C ASN A 326 -11.73 2.02 4.31
N ILE A 327 -11.07 2.98 3.65
CA ILE A 327 -10.23 3.98 4.31
C ILE A 327 -11.01 5.26 4.63
N THR A 328 -11.71 5.80 3.63
CA THR A 328 -12.43 7.07 3.78
C THR A 328 -13.92 6.88 4.05
N ASN A 329 -14.45 5.70 3.82
CA ASN A 329 -15.88 5.38 3.90
C ASN A 329 -16.74 6.13 2.88
N VAL A 330 -16.15 6.58 1.77
CA VAL A 330 -16.86 7.23 0.64
C VAL A 330 -17.74 6.21 -0.06
N THR A 331 -19.01 6.51 -0.19
CA THR A 331 -19.98 5.64 -0.89
C THR A 331 -19.89 5.80 -2.41
N ARG A 332 -20.14 4.73 -3.14
CA ARG A 332 -20.16 4.62 -4.60
C ARG A 332 -21.49 4.03 -5.07
N SER A 333 -21.77 4.10 -6.37
CA SER A 333 -22.98 3.53 -6.98
C SER A 333 -23.20 2.04 -6.67
N ASP A 334 -22.10 1.28 -6.57
CA ASP A 334 -22.11 -0.16 -6.27
C ASP A 334 -21.89 -0.50 -4.78
N ARG A 335 -21.58 0.50 -3.94
CA ARG A 335 -21.32 0.38 -2.49
C ARG A 335 -21.93 1.57 -1.76
N ARG A 336 -23.24 1.48 -1.53
CA ARG A 336 -24.05 2.56 -0.99
C ARG A 336 -24.24 2.46 0.53
N TYR A 337 -23.37 1.73 1.22
CA TYR A 337 -23.39 1.50 2.66
C TYR A 337 -21.97 1.66 3.24
N LEU A 338 -21.92 1.88 4.56
CA LEU A 338 -20.65 2.11 5.26
C LEU A 338 -19.85 0.83 5.45
N TYR A 339 -18.54 0.94 5.43
CA TYR A 339 -17.61 -0.07 5.93
C TYR A 339 -17.50 0.08 7.45
N SER A 340 -18.19 -0.77 8.20
CA SER A 340 -18.35 -0.70 9.66
C SER A 340 -18.59 -2.10 10.23
N THR A 341 -18.79 -2.19 11.54
CA THR A 341 -19.09 -3.47 12.22
C THR A 341 -20.36 -3.37 13.05
N THR A 342 -21.04 -4.51 13.24
CA THR A 342 -22.18 -4.62 14.15
C THR A 342 -21.82 -4.25 15.58
N ALA A 343 -20.62 -4.61 16.03
CA ALA A 343 -20.15 -4.30 17.39
C ALA A 343 -19.99 -2.79 17.63
N TRP A 344 -19.49 -2.04 16.65
CA TRP A 344 -19.41 -0.59 16.74
C TRP A 344 -20.78 0.07 16.62
N ALA A 345 -21.59 -0.35 15.65
CA ALA A 345 -22.98 0.15 15.50
C ALA A 345 -23.78 -0.02 16.79
N LYS A 346 -23.66 -1.19 17.43
CA LYS A 346 -24.30 -1.47 18.71
C LYS A 346 -23.80 -0.55 19.81
N ALA A 347 -22.48 -0.38 19.97
CA ALA A 347 -21.92 0.51 20.99
C ALA A 347 -22.41 1.95 20.83
N MET A 348 -22.46 2.48 19.60
CA MET A 348 -22.94 3.84 19.33
C MET A 348 -24.44 3.98 19.57
N SER A 349 -25.24 2.98 19.24
CA SER A 349 -26.70 2.99 19.46
C SER A 349 -27.09 2.86 20.94
N GLU A 350 -26.23 2.32 21.78
CA GLU A 350 -26.42 2.16 23.21
C GLU A 350 -25.76 3.26 24.06
N ASP A 351 -24.98 4.17 23.43
CA ASP A 351 -24.27 5.24 24.14
C ASP A 351 -25.21 6.42 24.46
N PRO A 352 -25.48 6.70 25.76
CA PRO A 352 -26.38 7.78 26.16
C PRO A 352 -25.91 9.17 25.70
N GLU A 353 -24.60 9.41 25.55
CA GLU A 353 -24.06 10.68 25.08
C GLU A 353 -24.41 10.89 23.60
N VAL A 354 -24.26 9.84 22.78
CA VAL A 354 -24.66 9.84 21.37
C VAL A 354 -26.15 10.11 21.21
N ILE A 355 -27.00 9.38 21.94
CA ILE A 355 -28.46 9.52 21.89
C ILE A 355 -28.88 10.94 22.30
N ASN A 356 -28.34 11.43 23.42
CA ASN A 356 -28.66 12.77 23.92
C ASN A 356 -28.23 13.87 22.95
N TYR A 357 -27.06 13.75 22.35
CA TYR A 357 -26.58 14.72 21.37
C TYR A 357 -27.50 14.78 20.13
N ILE A 358 -27.86 13.62 19.58
CA ILE A 358 -28.77 13.52 18.43
C ILE A 358 -30.15 14.09 18.77
N ARG A 359 -30.69 13.79 19.96
CA ARG A 359 -31.96 14.34 20.41
C ARG A 359 -31.96 15.87 20.48
N GLN A 360 -30.85 16.46 20.94
CA GLN A 360 -30.71 17.92 21.10
C GLN A 360 -30.47 18.63 19.77
N ASN A 361 -29.64 18.04 18.90
CA ASN A 361 -29.12 18.72 17.70
C ASN A 361 -29.74 18.20 16.39
N GLY A 362 -30.42 17.03 16.39
CA GLY A 362 -30.90 16.40 15.17
C GLY A 362 -32.28 16.88 14.67
N LYS A 363 -32.99 17.76 15.40
CA LYS A 363 -34.26 18.32 14.92
C LYS A 363 -34.09 19.24 13.72
N ASP A 364 -32.99 19.97 13.68
CA ASP A 364 -32.65 20.84 12.57
C ASP A 364 -32.23 20.00 11.35
N LYS A 365 -32.91 20.22 10.23
CA LYS A 365 -32.64 19.51 8.97
C LYS A 365 -31.27 19.81 8.37
N SER A 366 -30.67 20.93 8.76
CA SER A 366 -29.29 21.28 8.36
C SER A 366 -28.22 20.60 9.22
N SER A 367 -28.61 19.98 10.33
CA SER A 367 -27.68 19.28 11.21
C SER A 367 -27.18 17.99 10.58
N LEU A 368 -25.87 17.72 10.68
CA LEU A 368 -25.23 16.50 10.23
C LEU A 368 -25.80 15.23 10.90
N VAL A 369 -26.39 15.38 12.09
CA VAL A 369 -27.01 14.26 12.82
C VAL A 369 -28.52 14.16 12.60
N HIS A 370 -29.10 15.04 11.75
CA HIS A 370 -30.52 14.97 11.41
C HIS A 370 -30.97 13.61 10.88
N PRO A 371 -30.21 12.93 10.02
CA PRO A 371 -30.61 11.61 9.51
C PRO A 371 -30.81 10.56 10.60
N TYR A 372 -30.15 10.69 11.74
CA TYR A 372 -30.27 9.78 12.89
C TYR A 372 -31.39 10.18 13.85
N TYR A 373 -31.97 11.39 13.70
CA TYR A 373 -32.99 11.90 14.61
C TYR A 373 -34.31 11.16 14.53
N ALA A 374 -34.95 10.97 15.69
CA ALA A 374 -36.34 10.51 15.85
C ALA A 374 -36.95 11.09 17.14
N ASP A 375 -38.27 10.90 17.35
CA ASP A 375 -38.98 11.54 18.44
C ASP A 375 -38.73 10.93 19.83
N THR A 376 -38.18 9.70 19.87
CA THR A 376 -37.84 9.03 21.14
C THR A 376 -36.42 8.47 21.09
N ASP A 377 -35.83 8.28 22.28
CA ASP A 377 -34.48 7.76 22.42
C ASP A 377 -34.32 6.36 21.85
N GLU A 378 -35.34 5.50 22.01
CA GLU A 378 -35.36 4.13 21.46
C GLU A 378 -35.31 4.16 19.92
N LYS A 379 -36.07 5.08 19.31
CA LYS A 379 -36.08 5.23 17.85
C LYS A 379 -34.80 5.86 17.32
N ILE A 380 -34.16 6.76 18.09
CA ILE A 380 -32.84 7.29 17.76
C ILE A 380 -31.83 6.14 17.77
N ALA A 381 -31.82 5.34 18.84
CA ALA A 381 -30.96 4.15 18.95
C ALA A 381 -31.13 3.18 17.79
N GLU A 382 -32.39 2.85 17.43
CA GLU A 382 -32.71 1.99 16.29
C GLU A 382 -32.16 2.56 14.96
N LYS A 383 -32.33 3.86 14.72
CA LYS A 383 -31.80 4.52 13.52
C LYS A 383 -30.26 4.50 13.48
N VAL A 384 -29.62 4.85 14.60
CA VAL A 384 -28.16 4.80 14.71
C VAL A 384 -27.65 3.40 14.38
N PHE A 385 -28.23 2.36 15.00
CA PHE A 385 -27.83 0.98 14.73
C PHE A 385 -28.01 0.62 13.24
N THR A 386 -29.20 0.86 12.69
CA THR A 386 -29.57 0.47 11.33
C THR A 386 -28.68 1.15 10.28
N MET A 387 -28.34 2.43 10.50
CA MET A 387 -27.51 3.18 9.55
C MET A 387 -26.02 2.85 9.66
N LEU A 388 -25.55 2.51 10.86
CA LEU A 388 -24.13 2.22 11.09
C LEU A 388 -23.78 0.75 10.87
N ASP A 389 -24.71 -0.19 10.93
CA ASP A 389 -24.43 -1.62 10.77
C ASP A 389 -24.33 -2.03 9.30
N MET A 390 -23.12 -2.32 8.85
CA MET A 390 -22.86 -2.81 7.50
C MET A 390 -23.65 -4.08 7.16
N ASN A 391 -23.82 -5.01 8.09
CA ASN A 391 -24.51 -6.26 7.82
C ASN A 391 -26.00 -6.06 7.58
N THR A 392 -26.63 -5.13 8.28
CA THR A 392 -28.02 -4.74 8.05
C THR A 392 -28.15 -4.02 6.69
N ALA A 393 -27.28 -3.08 6.40
CA ALA A 393 -27.26 -2.35 5.16
C ALA A 393 -26.99 -3.24 3.94
N ALA A 394 -26.03 -4.16 4.02
CA ALA A 394 -25.70 -5.09 2.94
C ALA A 394 -26.86 -6.02 2.55
N LYS A 395 -27.72 -6.38 3.50
CA LYS A 395 -28.94 -7.19 3.26
C LYS A 395 -30.08 -6.40 2.61
N GLY A 396 -30.20 -5.13 2.94
CA GLY A 396 -31.25 -4.23 2.43
C GLY A 396 -30.74 -3.20 1.41
N GLY A 397 -29.46 -3.07 1.25
CA GLY A 397 -28.76 -2.44 0.14
C GLY A 397 -28.45 -0.96 0.23
N ASP A 398 -29.04 -0.12 1.09
CA ASP A 398 -28.91 1.32 0.88
C ASP A 398 -29.25 2.22 2.07
N ASN A 399 -29.13 1.74 3.28
CA ASN A 399 -29.60 2.50 4.44
C ASN A 399 -28.90 3.86 4.60
N TYR A 400 -27.59 3.94 4.38
CA TYR A 400 -26.84 5.17 4.56
C TYR A 400 -27.09 6.15 3.41
N THR A 401 -26.93 5.74 2.17
CA THR A 401 -27.12 6.63 1.02
C THR A 401 -28.59 7.08 0.87
N ALA A 402 -29.56 6.22 1.20
CA ALA A 402 -30.97 6.60 1.22
C ALA A 402 -31.25 7.76 2.18
N ALA A 403 -30.51 7.85 3.29
CA ALA A 403 -30.67 8.94 4.26
C ALA A 403 -29.99 10.25 3.82
N PHE A 404 -28.92 10.18 3.03
CA PHE A 404 -28.12 11.34 2.58
C PHE A 404 -28.28 11.70 1.11
N GLY A 405 -29.02 10.92 0.33
CA GLY A 405 -29.26 11.15 -1.10
C GLY A 405 -28.42 10.27 -2.01
N GLU A 406 -27.67 10.86 -2.92
CA GLU A 406 -26.84 10.16 -3.89
C GLU A 406 -25.52 9.63 -3.30
N ALA A 407 -24.90 8.67 -3.99
CA ALA A 407 -23.55 8.22 -3.65
C ALA A 407 -22.56 9.37 -3.80
N GLU A 408 -21.58 9.45 -2.88
CA GLU A 408 -20.65 10.57 -2.78
C GLU A 408 -19.64 10.60 -3.93
N MET A 409 -19.25 9.43 -4.46
CA MET A 409 -18.39 9.30 -5.63
C MET A 409 -19.21 8.84 -6.83
N SER A 410 -19.23 9.65 -7.89
CA SER A 410 -19.88 9.28 -9.15
C SER A 410 -19.06 8.21 -9.91
N ASP A 411 -19.71 7.51 -10.85
CA ASP A 411 -19.01 6.55 -11.73
C ASP A 411 -17.95 7.25 -12.61
N LYS A 412 -18.19 8.53 -12.98
CA LYS A 412 -17.20 9.34 -13.70
C LYS A 412 -15.97 9.63 -12.84
N ASP A 413 -16.17 10.01 -11.58
CA ASP A 413 -15.06 10.30 -10.67
C ASP A 413 -14.24 9.04 -10.42
N TYR A 414 -14.89 7.89 -10.29
CA TYR A 414 -14.20 6.61 -10.14
C TYR A 414 -13.41 6.22 -11.40
N TYR A 415 -13.99 6.48 -12.58
CA TYR A 415 -13.29 6.31 -13.85
C TYR A 415 -12.03 7.19 -13.92
N ASP A 416 -12.13 8.49 -13.61
CA ASP A 416 -10.99 9.40 -13.60
C ASP A 416 -9.92 8.94 -12.59
N PHE A 417 -10.34 8.51 -11.41
CA PHE A 417 -9.44 7.95 -10.41
C PHE A 417 -8.71 6.69 -10.91
N MET A 418 -9.38 5.82 -11.64
CA MET A 418 -8.76 4.60 -12.18
C MET A 418 -7.86 4.88 -13.38
N VAL A 419 -8.18 5.87 -14.20
CA VAL A 419 -7.28 6.36 -15.26
C VAL A 419 -5.97 6.85 -14.65
N TRP A 420 -6.07 7.67 -13.59
CA TRP A 420 -4.91 8.15 -12.86
C TRP A 420 -4.11 7.01 -12.23
N HIS A 421 -4.74 6.19 -11.40
CA HIS A 421 -4.04 5.15 -10.64
C HIS A 421 -3.35 4.13 -11.57
N ARG A 422 -4.05 3.69 -12.60
CA ARG A 422 -3.50 2.76 -13.58
C ARG A 422 -2.45 3.41 -14.50
N GLY A 423 -2.61 4.70 -14.76
CA GLY A 423 -1.75 5.50 -15.62
C GLY A 423 -0.51 6.10 -14.95
N LEU A 424 -0.23 5.80 -13.67
CA LEU A 424 0.98 6.26 -13.01
C LEU A 424 2.23 5.58 -13.59
N ALA A 425 3.15 6.38 -14.12
CA ALA A 425 4.39 5.91 -14.71
C ALA A 425 5.41 5.46 -13.67
N VAL A 426 6.27 4.53 -14.07
CA VAL A 426 7.48 4.16 -13.32
C VAL A 426 8.59 5.13 -13.68
N PRO A 427 9.33 5.71 -12.72
CA PRO A 427 10.53 6.50 -13.04
C PRO A 427 11.57 5.67 -13.78
N ALA A 428 12.25 6.26 -14.74
CA ALA A 428 13.34 5.63 -15.46
C ALA A 428 14.48 5.19 -14.50
N ALA A 429 15.14 4.12 -14.85
CA ALA A 429 16.40 3.74 -14.20
C ALA A 429 17.48 4.80 -14.44
N ARG A 430 18.44 4.90 -13.56
CA ARG A 430 19.48 5.96 -13.56
C ARG A 430 20.87 5.37 -13.40
N ASN A 431 21.88 6.09 -13.89
CA ASN A 431 23.29 5.74 -13.71
C ASN A 431 23.65 4.31 -14.16
N LEU A 432 22.94 3.73 -15.15
CA LEU A 432 23.23 2.35 -15.60
C LEU A 432 24.58 2.25 -16.36
N ASP A 433 25.17 3.36 -16.75
CA ASP A 433 26.51 3.47 -17.31
C ASP A 433 27.63 3.55 -16.26
N ASP A 434 27.29 3.80 -14.98
CA ASP A 434 28.25 3.80 -13.87
C ASP A 434 28.79 2.38 -13.59
N THR A 435 30.11 2.24 -13.59
CA THR A 435 30.78 0.94 -13.39
C THR A 435 30.49 0.31 -12.03
N THR A 436 30.22 1.12 -10.99
CA THR A 436 29.84 0.62 -9.67
C THR A 436 28.41 0.07 -9.69
N VAL A 437 27.49 0.72 -10.40
CA VAL A 437 26.11 0.23 -10.61
C VAL A 437 26.13 -1.09 -11.37
N GLN A 438 26.94 -1.18 -12.45
CA GLN A 438 27.12 -2.41 -13.22
C GLN A 438 27.69 -3.55 -12.35
N ARG A 439 28.73 -3.26 -11.55
CA ARG A 439 29.27 -4.21 -10.56
C ARG A 439 28.19 -4.66 -9.58
N GLY A 440 27.38 -3.73 -9.09
CA GLY A 440 26.27 -4.02 -8.16
C GLY A 440 25.28 -5.00 -8.74
N LYS A 441 24.84 -4.83 -9.98
CA LYS A 441 23.94 -5.79 -10.68
C LYS A 441 24.58 -7.18 -10.80
N VAL A 442 25.85 -7.24 -11.19
CA VAL A 442 26.58 -8.50 -11.31
C VAL A 442 26.65 -9.23 -9.96
N VAL A 443 26.99 -8.50 -8.89
CA VAL A 443 27.05 -9.06 -7.53
C VAL A 443 25.66 -9.49 -7.05
N PHE A 444 24.63 -8.67 -7.23
CA PHE A 444 23.23 -8.97 -6.89
C PHE A 444 22.76 -10.31 -7.50
N ASN A 445 23.03 -10.49 -8.79
CA ASN A 445 22.72 -11.75 -9.47
C ASN A 445 23.56 -12.92 -8.92
N LYS A 446 24.87 -12.71 -8.72
CA LYS A 446 25.80 -13.75 -8.26
C LYS A 446 25.46 -14.28 -6.87
N ILE A 447 25.05 -13.42 -5.95
CA ILE A 447 24.69 -13.85 -4.59
C ILE A 447 23.29 -14.42 -4.49
N GLY A 448 22.46 -14.33 -5.56
CA GLY A 448 21.18 -14.99 -5.68
C GLY A 448 19.96 -14.13 -5.34
N CYS A 449 20.10 -12.82 -5.18
CA CYS A 449 18.95 -11.93 -4.90
C CYS A 449 17.91 -11.97 -6.02
N ALA A 450 18.35 -12.14 -7.27
CA ALA A 450 17.49 -12.25 -8.45
C ALA A 450 16.60 -13.50 -8.48
N SER A 451 16.77 -14.45 -7.55
CA SER A 451 15.90 -15.64 -7.45
C SER A 451 14.47 -15.27 -7.02
N CYS A 452 14.33 -14.31 -6.08
CA CYS A 452 13.04 -13.76 -5.65
C CYS A 452 12.79 -12.38 -6.28
N HIS A 453 13.81 -11.54 -6.34
CA HIS A 453 13.75 -10.26 -7.07
C HIS A 453 13.98 -10.48 -8.56
N ARG A 454 13.09 -11.28 -9.18
CA ARG A 454 13.10 -11.56 -10.62
C ARG A 454 13.15 -10.25 -11.41
N PRO A 455 14.17 -10.05 -12.28
CA PRO A 455 14.38 -8.74 -12.90
C PRO A 455 13.23 -8.26 -13.76
N SER A 456 12.68 -9.13 -14.61
CA SER A 456 11.73 -8.71 -15.63
C SER A 456 10.56 -9.65 -15.85
N TRP A 457 9.47 -9.08 -16.37
CA TRP A 457 8.32 -9.76 -16.90
C TRP A 457 8.03 -9.25 -18.30
N GLN A 458 7.46 -10.10 -19.14
CA GLN A 458 6.86 -9.69 -20.40
C GLN A 458 5.35 -9.71 -20.23
N THR A 459 4.70 -8.56 -20.37
CA THR A 459 3.24 -8.49 -20.36
C THR A 459 2.69 -9.08 -21.65
N LYS A 460 1.54 -9.74 -21.56
CA LYS A 460 0.76 -10.20 -22.68
C LYS A 460 -0.29 -9.16 -23.06
N GLU A 461 -1.36 -9.57 -23.70
CA GLU A 461 -2.52 -8.70 -23.86
C GLU A 461 -3.06 -8.30 -22.48
N ASP A 462 -3.16 -7.01 -22.23
CA ASP A 462 -3.62 -6.47 -20.95
C ASP A 462 -5.15 -6.47 -20.89
N ASN A 463 -5.70 -7.59 -20.46
CA ASN A 463 -7.13 -7.82 -20.27
C ASN A 463 -7.49 -7.63 -18.80
N TYR A 464 -7.43 -6.37 -18.34
CA TYR A 464 -7.80 -6.04 -16.95
C TYR A 464 -9.27 -6.36 -16.66
N TRP A 465 -9.56 -6.79 -15.43
CA TRP A 465 -10.94 -6.89 -14.94
C TRP A 465 -11.56 -5.50 -14.84
N VAL A 466 -12.82 -5.36 -15.26
CA VAL A 466 -13.54 -4.08 -15.26
C VAL A 466 -14.51 -4.02 -14.09
N ASP A 467 -14.34 -3.02 -13.22
CA ASP A 467 -15.23 -2.73 -12.10
C ASP A 467 -16.64 -2.30 -12.58
N ASN A 468 -17.66 -2.53 -11.76
CA ASN A 468 -19.05 -2.21 -12.10
C ASN A 468 -19.27 -0.71 -12.34
N SER A 469 -18.61 0.18 -11.59
CA SER A 469 -18.69 1.64 -11.82
C SER A 469 -18.07 2.04 -13.15
N ILE A 470 -16.95 1.40 -13.56
CA ILE A 470 -16.35 1.61 -14.88
C ILE A 470 -17.28 1.13 -16.00
N LYS A 471 -17.91 -0.05 -15.83
CA LYS A 471 -18.92 -0.55 -16.78
C LYS A 471 -20.10 0.41 -16.90
N ALA A 472 -20.61 0.92 -15.76
CA ALA A 472 -21.73 1.86 -15.74
C ALA A 472 -21.37 3.16 -16.47
N TYR A 473 -20.21 3.74 -16.19
CA TYR A 473 -19.70 4.93 -16.90
C TYR A 473 -19.55 4.68 -18.40
N ALA A 474 -18.92 3.60 -18.80
CA ALA A 474 -18.71 3.26 -20.21
C ALA A 474 -20.05 3.12 -20.96
N ASN A 475 -20.99 2.35 -20.39
CA ASN A 475 -22.33 2.15 -20.96
C ASN A 475 -23.10 3.46 -21.15
N ALA A 476 -23.05 4.35 -20.14
CA ALA A 476 -23.72 5.63 -20.20
C ALA A 476 -23.16 6.56 -21.29
N ASN A 477 -21.90 6.34 -21.71
CA ASN A 477 -21.21 7.15 -22.73
C ASN A 477 -21.02 6.42 -24.07
N GLY A 478 -21.54 5.21 -24.23
CA GLY A 478 -21.39 4.41 -25.45
C GLY A 478 -19.95 3.96 -25.73
N LEU A 479 -19.15 3.73 -24.67
CA LEU A 479 -17.74 3.35 -24.72
C LEU A 479 -17.56 1.86 -24.42
N ASP A 480 -16.45 1.27 -24.92
CA ASP A 480 -16.05 -0.08 -24.53
C ASP A 480 -15.25 -0.03 -23.23
N ALA A 481 -15.83 -0.54 -22.15
CA ALA A 481 -15.23 -0.56 -20.82
C ALA A 481 -13.85 -1.28 -20.78
N ASN A 482 -13.60 -2.20 -21.70
CA ASN A 482 -12.32 -2.90 -21.80
C ASN A 482 -11.22 -2.09 -22.50
N GLN A 483 -11.52 -0.90 -23.03
CA GLN A 483 -10.59 -0.08 -23.82
C GLN A 483 -10.39 1.35 -23.28
N ILE A 484 -11.06 1.71 -22.17
CA ILE A 484 -11.06 3.10 -21.70
C ILE A 484 -10.02 3.42 -20.62
N LEU A 485 -9.35 2.42 -20.07
CA LEU A 485 -8.26 2.61 -19.10
C LEU A 485 -6.89 2.37 -19.75
N PRO A 486 -5.81 2.98 -19.24
CA PRO A 486 -4.45 2.74 -19.74
C PRO A 486 -4.10 1.25 -19.80
N LYS A 487 -3.48 0.80 -20.89
CA LYS A 487 -3.07 -0.58 -21.14
C LYS A 487 -1.56 -0.70 -21.32
N PHE A 488 -1.02 -1.80 -20.80
CA PHE A 488 0.42 -2.10 -20.84
C PHE A 488 0.69 -3.45 -21.53
N SER A 489 0.04 -3.65 -22.70
CA SER A 489 0.17 -4.90 -23.47
C SER A 489 1.54 -5.03 -24.14
N TYR A 490 2.05 -6.25 -24.21
CA TYR A 490 3.22 -6.67 -25.01
C TYR A 490 4.49 -5.84 -24.74
N GLN A 491 4.77 -5.57 -23.47
CA GLN A 491 5.95 -4.83 -23.03
C GLN A 491 6.83 -5.69 -22.12
N THR A 492 8.13 -5.46 -22.17
CA THR A 492 9.04 -5.94 -21.12
C THR A 492 9.11 -4.89 -20.02
N ILE A 493 8.77 -5.27 -18.79
CA ILE A 493 8.87 -4.44 -17.60
C ILE A 493 9.92 -5.01 -16.64
N TRP A 494 10.54 -4.16 -15.83
CA TRP A 494 11.67 -4.52 -14.95
C TRP A 494 11.38 -4.18 -13.48
N PRO A 495 10.40 -4.85 -12.85
CA PRO A 495 10.00 -4.53 -11.49
C PRO A 495 10.90 -5.13 -10.41
N TYR A 496 11.75 -6.08 -10.74
CA TYR A 496 12.55 -6.84 -9.76
C TYR A 496 11.67 -7.46 -8.66
N THR A 497 10.68 -8.22 -9.06
CA THR A 497 9.77 -9.02 -8.20
C THR A 497 9.33 -10.27 -8.95
N ASP A 498 9.21 -11.39 -8.24
CA ASP A 498 8.62 -12.63 -8.74
C ASP A 498 7.09 -12.69 -8.56
N MET A 499 6.49 -11.72 -7.85
CA MET A 499 5.07 -11.70 -7.47
C MET A 499 4.68 -12.88 -6.56
N VAL A 500 5.63 -13.51 -5.88
CA VAL A 500 5.45 -14.63 -4.97
C VAL A 500 5.56 -14.17 -3.51
N GLN A 501 4.92 -14.89 -2.61
CA GLN A 501 5.07 -14.68 -1.16
C GLN A 501 6.16 -15.59 -0.62
N HIS A 502 7.09 -15.01 0.14
CA HIS A 502 8.16 -15.70 0.84
C HIS A 502 8.08 -15.49 2.35
N ARG A 503 8.75 -16.34 3.10
CA ARG A 503 8.87 -16.24 4.55
C ARG A 503 10.24 -15.77 4.92
N LEU A 504 10.30 -14.68 5.68
CA LEU A 504 11.55 -14.11 6.17
C LEU A 504 11.81 -14.46 7.64
N PHE A 505 10.79 -14.92 8.39
CA PHE A 505 10.87 -15.29 9.80
C PHE A 505 11.46 -14.18 10.68
N MET A 506 11.06 -12.94 10.40
CA MET A 506 11.50 -11.79 11.16
C MET A 506 10.79 -11.72 12.51
N GLU A 507 11.42 -11.07 13.49
CA GLU A 507 10.76 -10.77 14.76
C GLU A 507 9.55 -9.87 14.51
N ASN A 508 8.41 -10.22 15.11
CA ASN A 508 7.15 -9.49 14.97
C ASN A 508 6.78 -9.18 13.50
N ASP A 509 6.88 -10.22 12.65
CA ASP A 509 6.69 -10.16 11.20
C ASP A 509 5.23 -9.84 10.81
N ILE A 510 4.98 -9.69 9.51
CA ILE A 510 3.61 -9.62 8.98
C ILE A 510 2.78 -10.78 9.54
N ARG A 511 1.50 -10.50 9.90
CA ARG A 511 0.67 -11.46 10.65
C ARG A 511 0.55 -12.86 10.03
N THR A 512 0.62 -12.93 8.68
CA THR A 512 0.54 -14.21 7.97
C THR A 512 1.87 -14.97 7.94
N GLY A 513 2.98 -14.33 8.31
CA GLY A 513 4.33 -14.84 8.12
C GLY A 513 4.79 -14.91 6.64
N TRP A 514 3.91 -14.57 5.70
CA TRP A 514 4.17 -14.60 4.26
C TRP A 514 4.08 -13.20 3.67
N CYS A 515 5.16 -12.74 3.05
CA CYS A 515 5.27 -11.42 2.47
C CYS A 515 5.58 -11.51 0.97
N ARG A 516 4.76 -10.84 0.14
CA ARG A 516 5.02 -10.75 -1.29
C ARG A 516 6.31 -9.97 -1.54
N THR A 517 7.17 -10.48 -2.41
CA THR A 517 8.31 -9.72 -2.95
C THR A 517 7.80 -8.46 -3.63
N THR A 518 8.17 -7.30 -3.09
CA THR A 518 7.71 -6.01 -3.63
C THR A 518 8.62 -5.54 -4.76
N PRO A 519 8.09 -4.76 -5.73
CA PRO A 519 8.91 -4.14 -6.76
C PRO A 519 10.03 -3.27 -6.17
N LEU A 520 11.22 -3.33 -6.79
CA LEU A 520 12.36 -2.50 -6.40
C LEU A 520 12.51 -1.25 -7.28
N TRP A 521 11.85 -1.21 -8.44
CA TRP A 521 11.92 -0.05 -9.34
C TRP A 521 11.56 1.26 -8.66
N GLY A 522 12.27 2.33 -9.02
CA GLY A 522 12.03 3.67 -8.50
C GLY A 522 12.35 3.89 -7.01
N ARG A 523 12.73 2.84 -6.26
CA ARG A 523 12.92 2.93 -4.80
C ARG A 523 14.07 3.86 -4.39
N GLY A 524 15.06 4.04 -5.25
CA GLY A 524 16.15 4.99 -5.01
C GLY A 524 15.73 6.46 -4.95
N LEU A 525 14.53 6.80 -5.45
CA LEU A 525 13.97 8.15 -5.34
C LEU A 525 13.21 8.40 -4.02
N SER A 526 13.03 7.38 -3.19
CA SER A 526 12.16 7.48 -2.00
C SER A 526 12.54 8.64 -1.09
N LEU A 527 13.82 8.77 -0.71
CA LEU A 527 14.27 9.85 0.18
C LEU A 527 13.93 11.24 -0.39
N ARG A 528 14.20 11.43 -1.69
CA ARG A 528 13.93 12.71 -2.37
C ARG A 528 12.45 13.04 -2.45
N LEU A 529 11.62 12.05 -2.78
CA LEU A 529 10.20 12.27 -3.09
C LEU A 529 9.31 12.18 -1.86
N THR A 530 9.58 11.22 -0.96
CA THR A 530 8.75 10.98 0.22
C THR A 530 9.37 11.52 1.52
N GLY A 531 10.66 11.85 1.50
CA GLY A 531 11.42 12.26 2.68
C GLY A 531 11.78 11.09 3.60
N ALA A 532 11.77 9.84 3.12
CA ALA A 532 12.18 8.66 3.87
C ALA A 532 12.69 7.54 2.96
N GLU A 533 13.61 6.73 3.47
CA GLU A 533 14.13 5.52 2.81
C GLU A 533 13.62 4.24 3.45
N ASP A 534 12.56 4.30 4.24
CA ASP A 534 12.06 3.15 4.97
C ASP A 534 11.67 2.00 4.01
N ARG A 535 11.96 0.76 4.42
CA ARG A 535 11.77 -0.46 3.65
C ARG A 535 11.04 -1.51 4.48
N LEU A 536 10.63 -2.58 3.80
CA LEU A 536 9.85 -3.70 4.32
C LEU A 536 8.39 -3.30 4.64
N HIS A 537 7.58 -4.31 4.98
CA HIS A 537 6.12 -4.19 5.10
C HIS A 537 5.64 -3.29 6.25
N ASP A 538 6.52 -2.92 7.18
CA ASP A 538 6.22 -2.10 8.35
C ASP A 538 7.22 -0.95 8.58
N CYS A 539 8.03 -0.62 7.60
CA CYS A 539 9.04 0.44 7.66
C CYS A 539 10.16 0.19 8.71
N ARG A 540 10.42 -1.08 9.05
CA ARG A 540 11.44 -1.42 10.05
C ARG A 540 12.88 -1.20 9.59
N ALA A 541 13.16 -1.34 8.32
CA ALA A 541 14.48 -1.07 7.75
C ALA A 541 14.58 0.37 7.28
N ARG A 542 15.62 1.08 7.72
CA ARG A 542 15.84 2.50 7.46
C ARG A 542 16.67 2.77 6.19
N ASN A 543 17.21 1.70 5.61
CA ASN A 543 18.02 1.72 4.39
C ASN A 543 18.09 0.31 3.77
N GLU A 544 18.77 0.19 2.63
CA GLU A 544 18.91 -1.07 1.90
C GLU A 544 19.70 -2.12 2.68
N ILE A 545 20.76 -1.72 3.40
CA ILE A 545 21.58 -2.66 4.21
C ILE A 545 20.72 -3.30 5.29
N GLU A 546 19.96 -2.52 6.06
CA GLU A 546 19.06 -3.05 7.09
C GLU A 546 18.00 -3.96 6.48
N ALA A 547 17.44 -3.56 5.32
CA ALA A 547 16.47 -4.41 4.61
C ALA A 547 17.07 -5.75 4.21
N ILE A 548 18.27 -5.76 3.62
CA ILE A 548 18.96 -6.99 3.24
C ILE A 548 19.29 -7.83 4.48
N MET A 549 19.77 -7.22 5.56
CA MET A 549 20.13 -7.96 6.77
C MET A 549 18.92 -8.54 7.51
N TRP A 550 17.74 -7.93 7.42
CA TRP A 550 16.50 -8.55 7.88
C TRP A 550 16.17 -9.86 7.15
N HIS A 551 16.57 -10.01 5.89
CA HIS A 551 16.44 -11.28 5.15
C HIS A 551 17.31 -12.40 5.74
N ALA A 552 18.35 -12.07 6.49
CA ALA A 552 19.24 -13.01 7.19
C ALA A 552 18.90 -13.20 8.67
N TYR A 553 17.79 -12.65 9.16
CA TYR A 553 17.42 -12.70 10.58
C TYR A 553 17.30 -14.13 11.10
N SER A 554 16.69 -15.03 10.33
CA SER A 554 16.55 -16.44 10.64
C SER A 554 17.20 -17.32 9.58
N LYS A 555 17.77 -18.46 9.98
CA LYS A 555 18.25 -19.49 9.02
C LYS A 555 17.12 -20.16 8.24
N GLN A 556 15.89 -20.06 8.74
CA GLN A 556 14.69 -20.58 8.07
C GLN A 556 14.18 -19.65 6.96
N SER A 557 14.68 -18.41 6.89
CA SER A 557 14.30 -17.46 5.82
C SER A 557 14.66 -18.02 4.45
N ASP A 558 13.72 -17.98 3.52
CA ASP A 558 13.97 -18.34 2.11
C ASP A 558 15.13 -17.54 1.51
N ALA A 559 15.30 -16.30 1.96
CA ALA A 559 16.35 -15.40 1.50
C ALA A 559 17.69 -15.53 2.27
N TYR A 560 17.76 -16.38 3.32
CA TYR A 560 18.93 -16.46 4.20
C TYR A 560 20.23 -16.69 3.44
N SER A 561 20.26 -17.61 2.47
CA SER A 561 21.45 -17.94 1.72
C SER A 561 22.02 -16.73 0.96
N SER A 562 21.16 -15.96 0.31
CA SER A 562 21.55 -14.76 -0.45
C SER A 562 22.00 -13.63 0.48
N ALA A 563 21.26 -13.39 1.55
CA ALA A 563 21.58 -12.36 2.53
C ALA A 563 22.88 -12.69 3.31
N LYS A 564 23.13 -13.99 3.61
CA LYS A 564 24.41 -14.43 4.19
C LYS A 564 25.58 -14.18 3.24
N LYS A 565 25.43 -14.46 1.95
CA LYS A 565 26.46 -14.12 0.95
C LYS A 565 26.71 -12.61 0.88
N PHE A 566 25.64 -11.79 0.97
CA PHE A 566 25.80 -10.32 1.07
C PHE A 566 26.60 -9.93 2.32
N TYR A 567 26.30 -10.51 3.47
CA TYR A 567 27.04 -10.29 4.71
C TYR A 567 28.54 -10.61 4.56
N GLU A 568 28.90 -11.62 3.78
CA GLU A 568 30.28 -12.07 3.56
C GLU A 568 31.03 -11.24 2.49
N LEU A 569 30.36 -10.32 1.79
CA LEU A 569 30.97 -9.46 0.78
C LEU A 569 31.98 -8.47 1.42
N LYS A 570 32.94 -8.05 0.62
CA LYS A 570 33.73 -6.86 0.93
C LYS A 570 32.86 -5.61 0.86
N LYS A 571 33.23 -4.56 1.60
CA LYS A 571 32.48 -3.30 1.63
C LYS A 571 32.19 -2.75 0.23
N GLU A 572 33.19 -2.74 -0.65
CA GLU A 572 33.03 -2.27 -2.03
C GLU A 572 31.91 -2.97 -2.81
N ASP A 573 31.73 -4.28 -2.59
CA ASP A 573 30.68 -5.05 -3.25
C ASP A 573 29.31 -4.81 -2.60
N ARG A 574 29.25 -4.61 -1.28
CA ARG A 574 28.02 -4.21 -0.58
C ARG A 574 27.56 -2.84 -1.06
N ASP A 575 28.48 -1.86 -1.09
CA ASP A 575 28.18 -0.51 -1.57
C ASP A 575 27.72 -0.51 -3.04
N ALA A 576 28.33 -1.35 -3.87
CA ALA A 576 27.92 -1.50 -5.27
C ALA A 576 26.48 -2.07 -5.40
N VAL A 577 26.12 -3.08 -4.59
CA VAL A 577 24.75 -3.60 -4.57
C VAL A 577 23.75 -2.52 -4.13
N VAL A 578 24.07 -1.76 -3.08
CA VAL A 578 23.20 -0.66 -2.62
C VAL A 578 23.04 0.40 -3.72
N LYS A 579 24.15 0.78 -4.38
CA LYS A 579 24.11 1.76 -5.46
C LYS A 579 23.27 1.26 -6.65
N PHE A 580 23.37 -0.03 -7.00
CA PHE A 580 22.53 -0.65 -8.01
C PHE A 580 21.05 -0.58 -7.62
N LEU A 581 20.68 -0.98 -6.39
CA LEU A 581 19.29 -0.92 -5.90
C LEU A 581 18.71 0.50 -5.92
N ARG A 582 19.55 1.52 -5.77
CA ARG A 582 19.14 2.92 -5.84
C ARG A 582 19.04 3.45 -7.28
N SER A 583 19.56 2.71 -8.24
CA SER A 583 19.58 3.10 -9.65
C SER A 583 18.43 2.54 -10.47
N ILE A 584 17.82 1.43 -10.02
CA ILE A 584 16.72 0.79 -10.71
C ILE A 584 15.34 1.31 -10.31
#